data_03a95575b10769c0b8f23cace80487cd
#
_entry.id   03a95575b10769c0b8f23cace80487cd
#
_cell.length_a   1.000
_cell.length_b   1.000
_cell.length_c   1.000
_cell.angle_alpha   90.00
_cell.angle_beta   90.00
_cell.angle_gamma   90.00
#
_symmetry.space_group_name_H-M   'P 1'
#
loop_
_entity.id
_entity.type
_entity.pdbx_description
1 polymer ?
#
loop_
_entity_poly.entity_id
_entity_poly.type
_entity_poly.pdbx_seq_one_letter_code
_entity_poly.pdbx_strand_id
1 'polypeptide(L)'
;MPPRPHRPDALTWQVFRGSDAVRDGLLTEHQLRSSAWVRLRHDVYADARLDRDHALACRAALLRLPSGVMIAGPSAAYLHGVEHAAAFTDDVHVLVPRPLRIGPQRGLRVHVNASTPLSTIESPGRAGSMPNPCRATNDNRTPDHARRLTHPGRAAVAGRPPGPSRTPDADSLRRVGRQTAVGMPPGRTRQMPGPAALSVETGSVALPRCDDDRRVDTPGPPWEPGGRIPRSDPGRSAWETAVWLDPVRAVAIVDSLLGQGLTDRDTLGALAAGNADRPGGRRARWLFDLADGSAQSPPESHLRVRLVLGGLPRPVVQLPVYLANGVVLHPDLAWPEFRVAVDYDGQWRSDADQLHRDRRRLNLLVGAGWLVLHVTSRRLHGEFPAVLGEVRAALASRGWRR
;
A
#
# COMPACT_ATOMS: atom_id res chain seq x y z
N MET A 1 -13.90 -38.95 17.81
CA MET A 1 -13.31 -37.63 17.58
C MET A 1 -11.79 -37.80 17.45
N PRO A 2 -11.12 -37.22 16.48
CA PRO A 2 -9.67 -37.24 16.44
C PRO A 2 -9.11 -36.58 17.71
N PRO A 3 -8.02 -37.07 18.27
CA PRO A 3 -7.41 -36.49 19.46
C PRO A 3 -7.01 -35.03 19.19
N ARG A 4 -7.23 -34.13 20.16
CA ARG A 4 -6.81 -32.75 20.05
C ARG A 4 -5.27 -32.71 19.88
N PRO A 5 -4.76 -31.92 18.89
CA PRO A 5 -3.33 -31.86 18.67
C PRO A 5 -2.64 -31.23 19.90
N HIS A 6 -1.50 -31.80 20.26
CA HIS A 6 -0.69 -31.35 21.39
C HIS A 6 -0.16 -29.92 21.11
N ARG A 7 -0.39 -29.02 22.05
CA ARG A 7 0.05 -27.61 22.01
C ARG A 7 0.62 -27.19 23.35
N PRO A 8 1.95 -27.26 23.54
CA PRO A 8 2.60 -26.72 24.73
C PRO A 8 2.32 -25.23 24.87
N ASP A 9 2.06 -24.76 26.09
CA ASP A 9 1.76 -23.34 26.36
C ASP A 9 2.90 -22.42 25.91
N ALA A 10 4.14 -22.85 26.05
CA ALA A 10 5.34 -22.11 25.61
C ALA A 10 5.39 -21.85 24.12
N LEU A 11 4.69 -22.64 23.30
CA LEU A 11 4.66 -22.50 21.84
C LEU A 11 3.32 -21.97 21.30
N THR A 12 2.34 -21.82 22.18
CA THR A 12 1.01 -21.31 21.83
C THR A 12 1.11 -19.85 21.41
N TRP A 13 0.53 -19.51 20.23
CA TRP A 13 0.58 -18.19 19.61
C TRP A 13 2.01 -17.71 19.27
N GLN A 14 2.96 -18.62 19.09
CA GLN A 14 4.36 -18.31 18.83
C GLN A 14 4.81 -18.75 17.44
N VAL A 15 5.89 -18.12 16.99
CA VAL A 15 6.74 -18.58 15.88
C VAL A 15 8.02 -19.10 16.50
N PHE A 16 8.43 -20.32 16.15
CA PHE A 16 9.55 -21.02 16.78
C PHE A 16 10.34 -21.87 15.79
N ARG A 17 11.54 -22.26 16.18
CA ARG A 17 12.32 -23.26 15.44
C ARG A 17 11.92 -24.66 15.88
N GLY A 18 11.61 -25.52 14.90
CA GLY A 18 11.23 -26.90 15.17
C GLY A 18 12.34 -27.68 15.88
N SER A 19 13.61 -27.46 15.46
CA SER A 19 14.78 -28.09 16.10
C SER A 19 14.93 -27.70 17.58
N ASP A 20 14.63 -26.45 17.94
CA ASP A 20 14.70 -25.99 19.33
C ASP A 20 13.57 -26.63 20.15
N ALA A 21 12.33 -26.64 19.63
CA ALA A 21 11.20 -27.26 20.31
C ALA A 21 11.39 -28.78 20.55
N VAL A 22 12.06 -29.46 19.62
CA VAL A 22 12.39 -30.90 19.80
C VAL A 22 13.52 -31.08 20.82
N ARG A 23 14.59 -30.29 20.74
CA ARG A 23 15.72 -30.34 21.68
C ARG A 23 15.26 -30.07 23.11
N ASP A 24 14.35 -29.11 23.30
CA ASP A 24 13.84 -28.72 24.61
C ASP A 24 12.71 -29.64 25.09
N GLY A 25 12.41 -30.73 24.37
CA GLY A 25 11.43 -31.74 24.72
C GLY A 25 9.96 -31.27 24.66
N LEU A 26 9.69 -30.10 24.08
CA LEU A 26 8.34 -29.55 23.97
C LEU A 26 7.51 -30.28 22.92
N LEU A 27 8.13 -30.71 21.82
CA LEU A 27 7.48 -31.42 20.72
C LEU A 27 8.38 -32.55 20.20
N THR A 28 7.74 -33.55 19.62
CA THR A 28 8.44 -34.57 18.80
C THR A 28 8.39 -34.16 17.31
N GLU A 29 9.28 -34.73 16.50
CA GLU A 29 9.24 -34.53 15.04
C GLU A 29 7.87 -34.91 14.41
N HIS A 30 7.22 -35.94 14.99
CA HIS A 30 5.88 -36.34 14.55
C HIS A 30 4.83 -35.28 14.89
N GLN A 31 4.91 -34.69 16.08
CA GLN A 31 3.97 -33.65 16.53
C GLN A 31 4.12 -32.35 15.73
N LEU A 32 5.32 -32.01 15.23
CA LEU A 32 5.53 -30.88 14.31
C LEU A 32 4.76 -31.01 12.99
N ARG A 33 4.36 -32.23 12.59
CA ARG A 33 3.57 -32.48 11.36
C ARG A 33 2.07 -32.41 11.61
N SER A 34 1.64 -32.21 12.85
CA SER A 34 0.22 -32.08 13.16
C SER A 34 -0.40 -30.82 12.66
N SER A 35 -1.73 -30.77 12.56
CA SER A 35 -2.50 -29.57 12.15
C SER A 35 -2.41 -28.41 13.16
N ALA A 36 -1.78 -28.61 14.32
CA ALA A 36 -1.53 -27.53 15.29
C ALA A 36 -0.53 -26.51 14.77
N TRP A 37 0.38 -26.93 13.90
CA TRP A 37 1.54 -26.14 13.48
C TRP A 37 1.56 -25.95 11.97
N VAL A 38 1.95 -24.76 11.54
CA VAL A 38 2.19 -24.44 10.13
C VAL A 38 3.67 -24.22 9.92
N ARG A 39 4.26 -24.93 8.96
CA ARG A 39 5.64 -24.71 8.56
C ARG A 39 5.72 -23.48 7.65
N LEU A 40 6.36 -22.41 8.09
CA LEU A 40 6.53 -21.16 7.35
C LEU A 40 7.80 -21.16 6.49
N ARG A 41 8.89 -21.70 7.04
CA ARG A 41 10.20 -21.84 6.39
C ARG A 41 10.84 -23.17 6.79
N HIS A 42 12.01 -23.48 6.23
CA HIS A 42 12.78 -24.63 6.71
C HIS A 42 13.07 -24.45 8.21
N ASP A 43 12.71 -25.44 9.01
CA ASP A 43 12.88 -25.44 10.48
C ASP A 43 12.16 -24.31 11.23
N VAL A 44 11.23 -23.58 10.61
CA VAL A 44 10.44 -22.54 11.28
C VAL A 44 8.96 -22.87 11.19
N TYR A 45 8.33 -22.90 12.33
CA TYR A 45 6.93 -23.25 12.54
C TYR A 45 6.21 -22.13 13.28
N ALA A 46 4.90 -22.08 13.13
CA ALA A 46 4.01 -21.18 13.85
C ALA A 46 2.76 -21.93 14.32
N ASP A 47 2.12 -21.46 15.38
CA ASP A 47 0.78 -21.91 15.74
C ASP A 47 -0.18 -21.65 14.57
N ALA A 48 -0.90 -22.68 14.13
CA ALA A 48 -1.78 -22.62 12.97
C ALA A 48 -2.94 -21.60 13.11
N ARG A 49 -3.18 -21.10 14.32
CA ARG A 49 -4.20 -20.09 14.64
C ARG A 49 -3.73 -18.66 14.42
N LEU A 50 -2.41 -18.44 14.24
CA LEU A 50 -1.88 -17.11 13.94
C LEU A 50 -2.32 -16.65 12.55
N ASP A 51 -2.69 -15.37 12.44
CA ASP A 51 -3.00 -14.75 11.18
C ASP A 51 -1.79 -14.75 10.24
N ARG A 52 -2.04 -15.10 8.98
CA ARG A 52 -0.99 -15.15 7.96
C ARG A 52 -0.79 -13.76 7.35
N ASP A 53 -0.19 -12.90 8.13
CA ASP A 53 0.17 -11.55 7.74
C ASP A 53 1.67 -11.39 7.46
N HIS A 54 2.08 -10.22 6.98
CA HIS A 54 3.50 -9.97 6.69
C HIS A 54 4.36 -9.88 7.97
N ALA A 55 3.77 -9.54 9.12
CA ALA A 55 4.50 -9.55 10.40
C ALA A 55 4.90 -10.97 10.80
N LEU A 56 4.03 -11.97 10.56
CA LEU A 56 4.35 -13.38 10.74
C LEU A 56 5.51 -13.80 9.83
N ALA A 57 5.51 -13.38 8.55
CA ALA A 57 6.60 -13.65 7.62
C ALA A 57 7.92 -13.02 8.06
N CYS A 58 7.89 -11.79 8.61
CA CYS A 58 9.06 -11.10 9.16
C CYS A 58 9.64 -11.85 10.37
N ARG A 59 8.78 -12.26 11.34
CA ARG A 59 9.21 -13.06 12.50
C ARG A 59 9.87 -14.36 12.06
N ALA A 60 9.22 -15.07 11.14
CA ALA A 60 9.75 -16.33 10.60
C ALA A 60 11.09 -16.16 9.87
N ALA A 61 11.31 -15.02 9.20
CA ALA A 61 12.58 -14.73 8.56
C ALA A 61 13.70 -14.49 9.60
N LEU A 62 13.43 -13.67 10.61
CA LEU A 62 14.42 -13.30 11.63
C LEU A 62 14.90 -14.50 12.46
N LEU A 63 14.04 -15.52 12.70
CA LEU A 63 14.42 -16.73 13.42
C LEU A 63 15.60 -17.50 12.80
N ARG A 64 15.87 -17.25 11.52
CA ARG A 64 16.96 -17.91 10.79
C ARG A 64 18.10 -16.99 10.42
N LEU A 65 17.99 -15.73 10.77
CA LEU A 65 18.99 -14.73 10.42
C LEU A 65 19.89 -14.45 11.63
N PRO A 66 21.17 -14.12 11.39
CA PRO A 66 22.09 -13.78 12.47
C PRO A 66 21.63 -12.49 13.19
N SER A 67 22.12 -12.32 14.41
CA SER A 67 21.92 -11.10 15.19
C SER A 67 22.43 -9.87 14.44
N GLY A 68 21.78 -8.70 14.64
CA GLY A 68 22.12 -7.46 13.96
C GLY A 68 21.43 -7.26 12.60
N VAL A 69 20.71 -8.24 12.07
CA VAL A 69 19.83 -8.07 10.90
C VAL A 69 18.53 -7.40 11.34
N MET A 70 18.05 -6.44 10.55
CA MET A 70 16.79 -5.74 10.80
C MET A 70 15.85 -5.81 9.60
N ILE A 71 14.56 -5.75 9.86
CA ILE A 71 13.53 -5.60 8.82
C ILE A 71 13.63 -4.18 8.26
N ALA A 72 13.46 -4.03 6.93
CA ALA A 72 13.74 -2.78 6.24
C ALA A 72 12.74 -2.47 5.12
N GLY A 73 12.75 -1.25 4.61
CA GLY A 73 11.95 -0.81 3.49
C GLY A 73 10.45 -1.11 3.62
N PRO A 74 9.80 -1.69 2.59
CA PRO A 74 8.36 -1.94 2.62
C PRO A 74 7.93 -2.88 3.74
N SER A 75 8.78 -3.85 4.12
CA SER A 75 8.50 -4.74 5.25
C SER A 75 8.54 -3.99 6.59
N ALA A 76 9.43 -3.01 6.76
CA ALA A 76 9.44 -2.15 7.94
C ALA A 76 8.25 -1.19 7.94
N ALA A 77 7.88 -0.61 6.80
CA ALA A 77 6.69 0.22 6.66
C ALA A 77 5.42 -0.55 7.07
N TYR A 78 5.29 -1.83 6.65
CA TYR A 78 4.21 -2.71 7.11
C TYR A 78 4.19 -2.82 8.64
N LEU A 79 5.33 -3.08 9.27
CA LEU A 79 5.45 -3.19 10.73
C LEU A 79 5.23 -1.85 11.47
N HIS A 80 5.21 -0.73 10.78
CA HIS A 80 4.81 0.57 11.28
C HIS A 80 3.32 0.88 11.11
N GLY A 81 2.53 -0.05 10.49
CA GLY A 81 1.09 0.08 10.33
C GLY A 81 0.64 0.42 8.91
N VAL A 82 1.54 0.45 7.94
CA VAL A 82 1.18 0.62 6.51
C VAL A 82 0.84 -0.73 5.90
N GLU A 83 -0.38 -1.21 6.12
CA GLU A 83 -0.81 -2.58 5.81
C GLU A 83 -0.62 -2.99 4.34
N HIS A 84 -0.82 -2.07 3.40
CA HIS A 84 -0.64 -2.35 1.97
C HIS A 84 0.83 -2.35 1.51
N ALA A 85 1.78 -2.03 2.39
CA ALA A 85 3.20 -2.00 2.03
C ALA A 85 3.74 -3.38 1.65
N ALA A 86 3.22 -4.45 2.28
CA ALA A 86 3.61 -5.80 1.96
C ALA A 86 2.51 -6.81 2.34
N ALA A 87 2.36 -7.88 1.54
CA ALA A 87 1.48 -9.01 1.82
C ALA A 87 2.28 -10.18 2.42
N PHE A 88 1.58 -11.15 3.01
CA PHE A 88 2.21 -12.37 3.55
C PHE A 88 3.09 -13.11 2.54
N THR A 89 2.71 -13.09 1.26
CA THR A 89 3.41 -13.77 0.17
C THR A 89 4.58 -12.98 -0.42
N ASP A 90 4.72 -11.70 -0.06
CA ASP A 90 5.81 -10.86 -0.54
C ASP A 90 7.14 -11.25 0.12
N ASP A 91 8.24 -11.01 -0.59
CA ASP A 91 9.57 -11.18 -0.02
C ASP A 91 9.75 -10.24 1.20
N VAL A 92 10.33 -10.77 2.27
CA VAL A 92 10.72 -9.97 3.44
C VAL A 92 12.00 -9.21 3.13
N HIS A 93 11.95 -7.90 3.19
CA HIS A 93 13.12 -7.03 3.00
C HIS A 93 13.90 -6.91 4.30
N VAL A 94 15.19 -7.24 4.26
CA VAL A 94 16.09 -7.17 5.41
C VAL A 94 17.33 -6.35 5.08
N LEU A 95 17.82 -5.63 6.08
CA LEU A 95 19.06 -4.90 6.03
C LEU A 95 20.11 -5.63 6.86
N VAL A 96 21.23 -5.96 6.21
CA VAL A 96 22.30 -6.77 6.78
C VAL A 96 23.54 -5.90 6.97
N PRO A 97 24.17 -5.90 8.15
CA PRO A 97 25.47 -5.25 8.37
C PRO A 97 26.54 -5.83 7.44
N ARG A 98 27.47 -5.00 6.95
CA ARG A 98 28.53 -5.38 5.99
C ARG A 98 29.34 -6.63 6.36
N PRO A 99 29.73 -6.85 7.63
CA PRO A 99 30.53 -8.05 7.96
C PRO A 99 29.74 -9.34 7.81
N LEU A 100 28.40 -9.28 7.80
CA LEU A 100 27.57 -10.46 7.65
C LEU A 100 27.30 -10.73 6.15
N ARG A 101 27.50 -11.98 5.73
CA ARG A 101 27.14 -12.44 4.40
C ARG A 101 25.97 -13.42 4.50
N ILE A 102 24.87 -13.06 3.86
CA ILE A 102 23.67 -13.91 3.78
C ILE A 102 23.47 -14.24 2.31
N GLY A 103 23.50 -15.52 1.97
CA GLY A 103 23.21 -15.99 0.62
C GLY A 103 21.76 -15.76 0.22
N PRO A 104 21.43 -15.85 -1.08
CA PRO A 104 20.06 -15.75 -1.59
C PRO A 104 19.15 -16.79 -0.93
N GLN A 105 18.00 -16.35 -0.46
CA GLN A 105 16.97 -17.23 0.13
C GLN A 105 15.60 -16.88 -0.47
N ARG A 106 14.81 -17.90 -0.76
CA ARG A 106 13.44 -17.70 -1.24
C ARG A 106 12.61 -16.94 -0.21
N GLY A 107 11.87 -15.93 -0.66
CA GLY A 107 11.03 -15.09 0.20
C GLY A 107 11.83 -14.11 1.06
N LEU A 108 13.08 -13.79 0.68
CA LEU A 108 13.93 -12.83 1.35
C LEU A 108 14.63 -11.92 0.34
N ARG A 109 14.55 -10.61 0.55
CA ARG A 109 15.32 -9.59 -0.16
C ARG A 109 16.39 -9.03 0.77
N VAL A 110 17.63 -9.40 0.49
CA VAL A 110 18.78 -8.98 1.30
C VAL A 110 19.35 -7.69 0.74
N HIS A 111 19.43 -6.66 1.59
CA HIS A 111 20.08 -5.39 1.29
C HIS A 111 21.26 -5.22 2.25
N VAL A 112 22.42 -4.85 1.71
CA VAL A 112 23.62 -4.66 2.54
C VAL A 112 23.73 -3.21 2.96
N ASN A 113 23.85 -2.97 4.25
CA ASN A 113 24.08 -1.62 4.77
C ASN A 113 25.49 -1.14 4.39
N ALA A 114 25.57 -0.10 3.54
CA ALA A 114 26.83 0.52 3.19
C ALA A 114 27.36 1.44 4.30
N SER A 115 26.59 1.73 5.33
CA SER A 115 26.92 2.66 6.41
C SER A 115 27.30 1.92 7.69
N THR A 116 28.21 2.49 8.47
CA THR A 116 28.51 2.15 9.86
C THR A 116 27.22 2.01 10.68
N PRO A 117 27.15 1.11 11.67
CA PRO A 117 25.96 0.98 12.50
C PRO A 117 25.64 2.35 13.11
N LEU A 118 24.50 2.90 12.75
CA LEU A 118 23.89 3.97 13.52
C LEU A 118 23.60 3.37 14.90
N SER A 119 24.38 3.80 15.88
CA SER A 119 24.06 3.60 17.28
C SER A 119 22.57 3.88 17.46
N THR A 120 21.89 2.96 18.10
CA THR A 120 20.52 3.09 18.55
C THR A 120 20.37 4.45 19.25
N ILE A 121 19.86 5.45 18.54
CA ILE A 121 19.46 6.69 19.17
C ILE A 121 18.15 6.36 19.88
N GLU A 122 18.26 6.03 21.14
CA GLU A 122 17.15 6.06 22.06
C GLU A 122 16.60 7.49 22.08
N SER A 123 15.47 7.69 21.43
CA SER A 123 14.70 8.93 21.64
C SER A 123 14.21 8.95 23.07
N PRO A 124 14.44 10.05 23.82
CA PRO A 124 13.97 10.18 25.19
C PRO A 124 12.44 10.08 25.22
N GLY A 125 11.95 9.18 26.08
CA GLY A 125 10.55 8.84 26.22
C GLY A 125 9.67 10.06 26.46
N ARG A 126 8.66 10.21 25.63
CA ARG A 126 7.42 10.88 26.00
C ARG A 126 6.49 9.82 26.58
N ALA A 127 6.42 9.80 27.88
CA ALA A 127 5.36 9.11 28.61
C ALA A 127 4.01 9.75 28.22
N GLY A 128 3.23 9.03 27.46
CA GLY A 128 1.86 9.35 27.11
C GLY A 128 1.11 8.04 26.99
N SER A 129 0.47 7.64 28.08
CA SER A 129 -0.42 6.49 28.19
C SER A 129 -1.55 6.63 27.16
N MET A 130 -1.58 5.75 26.16
CA MET A 130 -2.73 5.55 25.30
C MET A 130 -3.49 4.30 25.75
N PRO A 131 -4.82 4.37 25.91
CA PRO A 131 -5.61 3.22 26.35
C PRO A 131 -5.77 2.21 25.22
N ASN A 132 -5.64 0.95 25.62
CA ASN A 132 -5.81 -0.27 24.81
C ASN A 132 -7.28 -0.42 24.37
N PRO A 133 -7.61 -0.50 23.05
CA PRO A 133 -8.97 -0.69 22.59
C PRO A 133 -9.31 -2.17 22.35
N CYS A 134 -9.21 -3.01 23.37
CA CYS A 134 -9.74 -4.36 23.31
C CYS A 134 -10.27 -4.79 24.66
N ARG A 135 -11.43 -4.18 25.06
CA ARG A 135 -12.39 -4.80 25.99
C ARG A 135 -13.73 -4.09 25.79
N ALA A 136 -14.49 -4.53 24.82
CA ALA A 136 -15.92 -4.28 24.80
C ALA A 136 -16.59 -5.34 25.66
N THR A 137 -16.87 -5.00 26.91
CA THR A 137 -17.86 -5.73 27.71
C THR A 137 -19.23 -5.20 27.35
N ASN A 138 -20.05 -6.12 26.88
CA ASN A 138 -21.48 -6.00 26.68
C ASN A 138 -22.13 -5.66 28.04
N ASP A 139 -22.69 -4.47 28.17
CA ASP A 139 -23.65 -4.18 29.21
C ASP A 139 -24.82 -3.39 28.62
N ASN A 140 -25.88 -4.17 28.44
CA ASN A 140 -27.19 -3.78 27.93
C ASN A 140 -27.99 -3.23 29.13
N ARG A 141 -28.09 -1.90 29.26
CA ARG A 141 -29.12 -1.27 30.13
C ARG A 141 -29.56 0.05 29.51
N THR A 142 -30.75 0.01 28.95
CA THR A 142 -31.59 1.14 28.62
C THR A 142 -32.00 1.91 29.88
N PRO A 143 -32.15 3.22 29.82
CA PRO A 143 -33.17 3.93 30.54
C PRO A 143 -34.17 4.63 29.61
N ASP A 144 -35.40 4.26 29.83
CA ASP A 144 -36.65 4.84 29.45
C ASP A 144 -36.75 6.30 29.85
N HIS A 145 -37.03 7.21 28.91
CA HIS A 145 -37.69 8.48 29.23
C HIS A 145 -38.58 8.93 28.08
N ALA A 146 -39.85 8.60 28.22
CA ALA A 146 -40.92 9.18 27.47
C ALA A 146 -41.06 10.69 27.70
N ARG A 147 -41.16 11.47 26.63
CA ARG A 147 -41.98 12.70 26.61
C ARG A 147 -42.68 12.88 25.28
N ARG A 148 -44.00 12.78 25.39
CA ARG A 148 -45.02 13.17 24.39
C ARG A 148 -44.89 14.67 24.09
N LEU A 149 -45.08 15.03 22.82
CA LEU A 149 -45.83 16.23 22.40
C LEU A 149 -46.42 16.03 21.01
N THR A 150 -47.67 15.83 20.99
CA THR A 150 -48.83 16.26 20.20
C THR A 150 -48.63 16.84 18.78
N HIS A 151 -49.38 16.24 17.86
CA HIS A 151 -49.81 16.77 16.55
C HIS A 151 -50.79 17.97 16.74
N PRO A 152 -50.97 18.83 15.68
CA PRO A 152 -52.06 18.54 14.74
C PRO A 152 -51.84 19.04 13.27
N GLY A 153 -52.67 18.49 12.37
CA GLY A 153 -53.28 19.25 11.29
C GLY A 153 -52.98 18.82 9.82
N ARG A 154 -53.78 17.95 9.37
CA ARG A 154 -54.40 17.69 8.06
C ARG A 154 -54.36 18.82 7.00
N ALA A 155 -53.99 18.48 5.76
CA ALA A 155 -54.82 18.75 4.57
C ALA A 155 -54.32 17.96 3.35
N ALA A 156 -55.21 17.20 2.76
CA ALA A 156 -55.07 16.46 1.51
C ALA A 156 -55.41 17.38 0.33
N VAL A 157 -54.70 17.26 -0.79
CA VAL A 157 -55.23 17.57 -2.12
C VAL A 157 -54.64 16.58 -3.11
N ALA A 158 -55.54 15.86 -3.77
CA ALA A 158 -55.31 14.92 -4.84
C ALA A 158 -55.06 15.66 -6.18
N GLY A 159 -54.10 15.22 -6.97
CA GLY A 159 -53.92 15.63 -8.36
C GLY A 159 -53.38 14.46 -9.19
N ARG A 160 -54.21 14.05 -10.15
CA ARG A 160 -54.08 12.91 -11.07
C ARG A 160 -53.04 13.16 -12.16
N PRO A 161 -52.32 12.13 -12.66
CA PRO A 161 -51.26 12.27 -13.69
C PRO A 161 -51.83 12.30 -15.12
N PRO A 162 -51.14 12.94 -16.07
CA PRO A 162 -51.40 12.73 -17.50
C PRO A 162 -50.54 11.59 -18.07
N GLY A 163 -51.10 10.86 -18.99
CA GLY A 163 -50.59 9.66 -19.63
C GLY A 163 -49.59 9.91 -20.77
N PRO A 164 -49.16 8.84 -21.48
CA PRO A 164 -47.87 8.79 -22.19
C PRO A 164 -47.95 9.32 -23.63
N SER A 165 -46.93 10.05 -24.05
CA SER A 165 -46.71 10.42 -25.46
C SER A 165 -45.53 9.67 -26.07
N ARG A 166 -45.89 8.97 -27.10
CA ARG A 166 -45.23 8.33 -28.24
C ARG A 166 -43.73 8.58 -28.45
N THR A 167 -43.02 7.45 -28.60
CA THR A 167 -41.73 7.27 -29.26
C THR A 167 -41.83 7.53 -30.77
N PRO A 168 -40.80 8.10 -31.40
CA PRO A 168 -40.57 7.91 -32.84
C PRO A 168 -39.49 6.84 -33.11
N ASP A 169 -39.71 6.17 -34.24
CA ASP A 169 -39.02 5.01 -34.77
C ASP A 169 -37.54 5.22 -35.06
N ALA A 170 -36.82 4.12 -34.81
CA ALA A 170 -35.50 3.85 -35.32
C ALA A 170 -35.59 3.36 -36.76
N ASP A 171 -35.40 4.22 -37.74
CA ASP A 171 -34.87 3.83 -39.08
C ASP A 171 -34.59 5.05 -39.95
N SER A 172 -33.36 5.56 -39.84
CA SER A 172 -32.77 6.45 -40.88
C SER A 172 -31.39 6.90 -40.42
N LEU A 173 -30.35 6.17 -40.74
CA LEU A 173 -28.98 6.64 -40.98
C LEU A 173 -28.03 5.46 -41.31
N ARG A 174 -28.39 4.73 -42.37
CA ARG A 174 -27.40 3.98 -43.14
C ARG A 174 -27.31 4.67 -44.50
N ARG A 175 -26.23 5.41 -44.70
CA ARG A 175 -25.50 5.62 -45.98
C ARG A 175 -24.67 6.89 -45.93
N VAL A 176 -23.44 6.71 -46.35
CA VAL A 176 -22.37 7.63 -46.80
C VAL A 176 -21.15 7.39 -45.91
N GLY A 177 -19.99 6.94 -46.34
CA GLY A 177 -19.41 6.82 -47.67
C GLY A 177 -18.02 6.19 -47.50
N ARG A 178 -17.72 5.25 -48.35
CA ARG A 178 -16.32 4.75 -48.57
C ARG A 178 -15.53 5.86 -49.28
N GLN A 179 -14.38 6.22 -48.74
CA GLN A 179 -13.29 6.78 -49.56
C GLN A 179 -11.93 6.45 -48.99
N THR A 180 -11.22 5.59 -49.67
CA THR A 180 -9.84 5.60 -50.18
C THR A 180 -8.70 5.85 -49.21
N ALA A 181 -7.96 4.80 -48.98
CA ALA A 181 -6.61 4.75 -48.44
C ALA A 181 -5.64 5.49 -49.35
N VAL A 182 -4.93 6.48 -48.83
CA VAL A 182 -3.71 7.03 -49.42
C VAL A 182 -2.55 6.70 -48.50
N GLY A 183 -1.59 6.00 -49.04
CA GLY A 183 -0.39 5.52 -48.31
C GLY A 183 0.51 6.69 -47.90
N MET A 184 1.04 6.59 -46.67
CA MET A 184 2.17 7.36 -46.21
C MET A 184 3.40 6.45 -46.02
N PRO A 185 4.61 6.96 -46.30
CA PRO A 185 5.83 6.17 -46.22
C PRO A 185 6.30 5.94 -44.79
N PRO A 186 7.12 4.91 -44.52
CA PRO A 186 7.55 4.60 -43.17
C PRO A 186 8.55 5.61 -42.61
N GLY A 187 8.10 6.38 -41.64
CA GLY A 187 8.95 7.25 -40.83
C GLY A 187 9.80 6.44 -39.83
N ARG A 188 11.09 6.71 -39.84
CA ARG A 188 12.12 6.13 -38.98
C ARG A 188 11.72 6.21 -37.50
N THR A 189 11.53 5.07 -36.88
CA THR A 189 11.44 4.90 -35.42
C THR A 189 12.81 5.23 -34.81
N ARG A 190 12.89 6.35 -34.12
CA ARG A 190 14.00 6.65 -33.21
C ARG A 190 13.83 5.76 -31.98
N GLN A 191 14.65 4.74 -31.91
CA GLN A 191 14.79 3.82 -30.79
C GLN A 191 15.35 4.61 -29.59
N MET A 192 14.56 4.77 -28.54
CA MET A 192 15.03 5.25 -27.24
C MET A 192 15.91 4.17 -26.61
N PRO A 193 17.04 4.49 -26.02
CA PRO A 193 17.89 3.51 -25.37
C PRO A 193 17.17 2.95 -24.14
N GLY A 194 17.04 1.61 -24.11
CA GLY A 194 16.58 0.87 -22.94
C GLY A 194 17.56 1.01 -21.77
N PRO A 195 17.12 0.68 -20.55
CA PRO A 195 17.97 0.76 -19.37
C PRO A 195 19.14 -0.21 -19.52
N ALA A 196 20.36 0.31 -19.46
CA ALA A 196 21.59 -0.46 -19.47
C ALA A 196 21.56 -1.49 -18.33
N ALA A 197 21.51 -2.76 -18.68
CA ALA A 197 21.80 -3.86 -17.79
C ALA A 197 23.29 -3.79 -17.45
N LEU A 198 23.61 -3.47 -16.20
CA LEU A 198 24.93 -3.65 -15.66
C LEU A 198 25.19 -5.15 -15.50
N SER A 199 25.86 -5.72 -16.49
CA SER A 199 26.43 -7.07 -16.41
C SER A 199 27.54 -7.05 -15.35
N VAL A 200 27.27 -7.71 -14.24
CA VAL A 200 28.31 -8.05 -13.26
C VAL A 200 29.01 -9.30 -13.79
N GLU A 201 30.26 -9.18 -14.19
CA GLU A 201 31.13 -10.32 -14.51
C GLU A 201 31.23 -11.23 -13.29
N THR A 202 30.68 -12.42 -13.39
CA THR A 202 30.86 -13.51 -12.44
C THR A 202 32.18 -14.20 -12.73
N GLY A 203 33.24 -13.72 -12.09
CA GLY A 203 34.45 -14.50 -11.92
C GLY A 203 34.17 -15.71 -11.04
N SER A 204 34.10 -16.89 -11.67
CA SER A 204 34.00 -18.19 -10.98
C SER A 204 35.31 -18.48 -10.25
N VAL A 205 35.34 -18.19 -8.94
CA VAL A 205 36.38 -18.72 -8.05
C VAL A 205 35.77 -19.89 -7.30
N ALA A 206 36.31 -21.08 -7.56
CA ALA A 206 35.97 -22.29 -6.83
C ALA A 206 36.25 -22.11 -5.32
N LEU A 207 35.20 -22.20 -4.51
CA LEU A 207 35.30 -22.15 -3.06
C LEU A 207 35.67 -23.52 -2.50
N PRO A 208 36.61 -23.59 -1.53
CA PRO A 208 36.88 -24.84 -0.79
C PRO A 208 35.67 -25.20 0.06
N ARG A 209 35.38 -26.49 0.12
CA ARG A 209 34.42 -27.09 1.04
C ARG A 209 34.93 -26.86 2.46
N CYS A 210 34.24 -26.05 3.24
CA CYS A 210 34.45 -25.95 4.68
C CYS A 210 33.54 -26.95 5.38
N ASP A 211 34.06 -28.15 5.62
CA ASP A 211 33.70 -28.97 6.76
C ASP A 211 34.42 -28.34 7.97
N ASP A 212 33.76 -27.50 8.71
CA ASP A 212 34.19 -27.14 10.06
C ASP A 212 32.93 -26.82 10.88
N ASP A 213 32.45 -27.86 11.54
CA ASP A 213 31.33 -27.86 12.48
C ASP A 213 31.78 -27.23 13.82
N ARG A 214 32.38 -26.03 13.78
CA ARG A 214 32.58 -25.21 14.96
C ARG A 214 31.34 -24.44 15.26
N ARG A 215 30.51 -24.99 16.15
CA ARG A 215 29.45 -24.26 16.85
C ARG A 215 30.09 -23.04 17.52
N VAL A 216 30.01 -21.90 16.87
CA VAL A 216 30.12 -20.62 17.58
C VAL A 216 28.85 -20.53 18.41
N ASP A 217 28.98 -20.49 19.74
CA ASP A 217 27.92 -20.14 20.66
C ASP A 217 27.44 -18.72 20.32
N THR A 218 26.53 -18.64 19.37
CA THR A 218 25.83 -17.40 19.06
C THR A 218 24.79 -17.23 20.18
N PRO A 219 24.83 -16.10 20.91
CA PRO A 219 23.76 -15.80 21.86
C PRO A 219 22.44 -15.90 21.12
N GLY A 220 21.44 -16.49 21.78
CA GLY A 220 20.10 -16.70 21.23
C GLY A 220 19.54 -15.42 20.60
N PRO A 221 18.57 -15.52 19.70
CA PRO A 221 18.04 -14.35 19.02
C PRO A 221 17.60 -13.29 20.04
N PRO A 222 17.97 -12.00 19.86
CA PRO A 222 17.76 -10.94 20.85
C PRO A 222 16.28 -10.52 21.03
N TRP A 223 15.35 -11.34 20.58
CA TRP A 223 13.90 -11.09 20.65
C TRP A 223 13.23 -12.29 21.32
N GLU A 224 12.77 -12.03 22.52
CA GLU A 224 11.90 -12.93 23.28
C GLU A 224 10.53 -13.10 22.57
N PRO A 225 9.83 -14.22 22.79
CA PRO A 225 8.45 -14.38 22.35
C PRO A 225 7.62 -13.17 22.78
N GLY A 226 7.07 -12.41 21.80
CA GLY A 226 6.39 -11.14 22.06
C GLY A 226 7.29 -9.89 21.98
N GLY A 227 8.61 -10.04 21.80
CA GLY A 227 9.57 -8.95 21.68
C GLY A 227 9.37 -8.09 20.43
N ARG A 228 9.87 -6.86 20.48
CA ARG A 228 9.79 -5.89 19.37
C ARG A 228 10.64 -6.36 18.19
N ILE A 229 10.04 -6.52 17.01
CA ILE A 229 10.76 -6.89 15.78
C ILE A 229 11.76 -5.76 15.43
N PRO A 230 13.07 -6.04 15.31
CA PRO A 230 14.06 -5.04 14.91
C PRO A 230 13.76 -4.58 13.48
N ARG A 231 13.57 -3.26 13.31
CA ARG A 231 13.20 -2.68 12.03
C ARG A 231 13.76 -1.27 11.88
N SER A 232 13.95 -0.81 10.62
CA SER A 232 14.27 0.58 10.34
C SER A 232 13.15 1.50 10.82
N ASP A 233 13.52 2.71 11.24
CA ASP A 233 12.54 3.76 11.59
C ASP A 233 11.69 4.16 10.36
N PRO A 234 10.55 4.86 10.57
CA PRO A 234 9.64 5.18 9.47
C PRO A 234 10.27 6.02 8.36
N GLY A 235 11.07 7.03 8.68
CA GLY A 235 11.74 7.86 7.69
C GLY A 235 12.75 7.06 6.86
N ARG A 236 13.54 6.23 7.52
CA ARG A 236 14.47 5.33 6.84
C ARG A 236 13.74 4.28 6.00
N SER A 237 12.64 3.72 6.49
CA SER A 237 11.83 2.77 5.71
C SER A 237 11.24 3.42 4.45
N ALA A 238 10.85 4.71 4.52
CA ALA A 238 10.45 5.50 3.35
C ALA A 238 11.59 5.65 2.34
N TRP A 239 12.79 5.99 2.80
CA TRP A 239 13.98 6.06 1.96
C TRP A 239 14.30 4.74 1.26
N GLU A 240 14.37 3.66 2.02
CA GLU A 240 14.67 2.31 1.53
C GLU A 240 13.60 1.87 0.50
N THR A 241 12.33 2.13 0.78
CA THR A 241 11.21 1.87 -0.13
C THR A 241 11.35 2.67 -1.43
N ALA A 242 11.69 3.95 -1.36
CA ALA A 242 11.88 4.82 -2.51
C ALA A 242 13.04 4.35 -3.40
N VAL A 243 14.09 3.81 -2.82
CA VAL A 243 15.26 3.29 -3.56
C VAL A 243 14.97 1.94 -4.21
N TRP A 244 14.21 1.06 -3.54
CA TRP A 244 14.12 -0.35 -3.93
C TRP A 244 12.89 -0.71 -4.76
N LEU A 245 11.75 -0.06 -4.56
CA LEU A 245 10.51 -0.42 -5.25
C LEU A 245 10.28 0.40 -6.53
N ASP A 246 9.34 -0.05 -7.34
CA ASP A 246 8.84 0.77 -8.45
C ASP A 246 8.20 2.08 -7.94
N PRO A 247 8.15 3.15 -8.77
CA PRO A 247 7.70 4.46 -8.33
C PRO A 247 6.26 4.49 -7.81
N VAL A 248 5.37 3.75 -8.45
CA VAL A 248 3.93 3.77 -8.12
C VAL A 248 3.70 3.18 -6.73
N ARG A 249 4.26 2.00 -6.49
CA ARG A 249 4.16 1.32 -5.19
C ARG A 249 4.92 2.09 -4.10
N ALA A 250 6.12 2.60 -4.42
CA ALA A 250 6.93 3.34 -3.47
C ALA A 250 6.23 4.60 -2.96
N VAL A 251 5.67 5.41 -3.88
CA VAL A 251 4.96 6.65 -3.50
C VAL A 251 3.75 6.35 -2.66
N ALA A 252 2.94 5.33 -2.99
CA ALA A 252 1.77 4.99 -2.18
C ALA A 252 2.13 4.64 -0.72
N ILE A 253 3.24 3.93 -0.51
CA ILE A 253 3.73 3.63 0.84
C ILE A 253 4.22 4.89 1.55
N VAL A 254 4.96 5.76 0.86
CA VAL A 254 5.46 7.03 1.43
C VAL A 254 4.30 7.97 1.74
N ASP A 255 3.28 8.06 0.88
CA ASP A 255 2.06 8.82 1.13
C ASP A 255 1.38 8.37 2.43
N SER A 256 1.26 7.05 2.64
CA SER A 256 0.67 6.51 3.85
C SER A 256 1.51 6.77 5.10
N LEU A 257 2.85 6.71 5.00
CA LEU A 257 3.73 7.07 6.11
C LEU A 257 3.59 8.55 6.48
N LEU A 258 3.46 9.43 5.49
CA LEU A 258 3.21 10.87 5.70
C LEU A 258 1.80 11.13 6.25
N GLY A 259 0.77 10.53 5.64
CA GLY A 259 -0.63 10.72 6.02
C GLY A 259 -0.95 10.22 7.43
N GLN A 260 -0.27 9.17 7.89
CA GLN A 260 -0.37 8.66 9.25
C GLN A 260 0.52 9.42 10.26
N GLY A 261 1.27 10.42 9.82
CA GLY A 261 2.19 11.18 10.68
C GLY A 261 3.36 10.37 11.24
N LEU A 262 3.70 9.23 10.60
CA LEU A 262 4.82 8.39 11.00
C LEU A 262 6.17 9.00 10.59
N THR A 263 6.17 9.82 9.57
CA THR A 263 7.28 10.66 9.12
C THR A 263 6.73 11.98 8.57
N ASP A 264 7.60 12.93 8.29
CA ASP A 264 7.23 14.23 7.75
C ASP A 264 8.12 14.63 6.56
N ARG A 265 7.75 15.72 5.87
CA ARG A 265 8.47 16.21 4.69
C ARG A 265 9.87 16.69 5.02
N ASP A 266 10.09 17.25 6.20
CA ASP A 266 11.40 17.78 6.62
C ASP A 266 12.36 16.63 6.85
N THR A 267 11.90 15.57 7.54
CA THR A 267 12.65 14.31 7.72
C THR A 267 13.04 13.68 6.39
N LEU A 268 12.07 13.56 5.44
CA LEU A 268 12.34 13.00 4.11
C LEU A 268 13.30 13.89 3.30
N GLY A 269 13.17 15.21 3.40
CA GLY A 269 14.06 16.19 2.79
C GLY A 269 15.49 16.07 3.32
N ALA A 270 15.64 15.97 4.63
CA ALA A 270 16.95 15.77 5.29
C ALA A 270 17.59 14.45 4.88
N LEU A 271 16.81 13.35 4.81
CA LEU A 271 17.28 12.06 4.33
C LEU A 271 17.74 12.13 2.86
N ALA A 272 16.96 12.81 2.00
CA ALA A 272 17.32 12.99 0.60
C ALA A 272 18.61 13.81 0.44
N ALA A 273 18.78 14.87 1.22
CA ALA A 273 19.98 15.69 1.20
C ALA A 273 21.21 14.94 1.72
N GLY A 274 21.08 14.26 2.86
CA GLY A 274 22.17 13.50 3.47
C GLY A 274 22.60 12.25 2.70
N ASN A 275 21.81 11.83 1.70
CA ASN A 275 22.10 10.67 0.85
C ASN A 275 22.15 11.01 -0.65
N ALA A 276 22.32 12.29 -1.02
CA ALA A 276 22.27 12.75 -2.41
C ALA A 276 23.26 12.02 -3.32
N ASP A 277 24.47 11.77 -2.81
CA ASP A 277 25.56 11.12 -3.55
C ASP A 277 25.53 9.58 -3.49
N ARG A 278 24.59 9.00 -2.76
CA ARG A 278 24.46 7.54 -2.67
C ARG A 278 23.69 6.97 -3.86
N PRO A 279 23.94 5.71 -4.24
CA PRO A 279 23.12 5.03 -5.23
C PRO A 279 21.63 5.11 -4.87
N GLY A 280 20.81 5.62 -5.79
CA GLY A 280 19.38 5.83 -5.57
C GLY A 280 19.00 7.18 -4.94
N GLY A 281 19.97 8.02 -4.52
CA GLY A 281 19.69 9.31 -3.87
C GLY A 281 18.83 10.26 -4.72
N ARG A 282 19.18 10.45 -5.99
CA ARG A 282 18.38 11.26 -6.93
C ARG A 282 16.98 10.68 -7.14
N ARG A 283 16.88 9.35 -7.20
CA ARG A 283 15.58 8.67 -7.34
C ARG A 283 14.70 8.90 -6.10
N ALA A 284 15.24 8.71 -4.91
CA ALA A 284 14.49 8.90 -3.67
C ALA A 284 14.00 10.35 -3.53
N ARG A 285 14.88 11.34 -3.82
CA ARG A 285 14.50 12.76 -3.83
C ARG A 285 13.30 13.01 -4.76
N TRP A 286 13.39 12.54 -6.00
CA TRP A 286 12.31 12.67 -6.97
C TRP A 286 11.00 11.99 -6.50
N LEU A 287 11.08 10.81 -5.87
CA LEU A 287 9.91 10.13 -5.32
C LEU A 287 9.30 10.89 -4.14
N PHE A 288 10.12 11.47 -3.28
CA PHE A 288 9.64 12.30 -2.17
C PHE A 288 8.98 13.59 -2.66
N ASP A 289 9.47 14.16 -3.76
CA ASP A 289 8.80 15.29 -4.42
C ASP A 289 7.42 14.89 -4.98
N LEU A 290 7.25 13.65 -5.42
CA LEU A 290 5.95 13.13 -5.89
C LEU A 290 5.01 12.76 -4.75
N ALA A 291 5.51 12.47 -3.56
CA ALA A 291 4.71 12.01 -2.44
C ALA A 291 3.74 13.07 -1.95
N ASP A 292 2.58 12.65 -1.44
CA ASP A 292 1.54 13.51 -0.90
C ASP A 292 0.72 12.78 0.17
N GLY A 293 0.92 13.17 1.44
CA GLY A 293 0.23 12.56 2.57
C GLY A 293 -1.27 12.85 2.66
N SER A 294 -1.83 13.66 1.74
CA SER A 294 -3.27 13.92 1.68
C SER A 294 -4.04 12.81 0.97
N ALA A 295 -3.38 11.88 0.26
CA ALA A 295 -4.03 10.75 -0.37
C ALA A 295 -4.69 9.85 0.70
N GLN A 296 -5.96 9.53 0.50
CA GLN A 296 -6.74 8.77 1.48
C GLN A 296 -6.65 7.26 1.27
N SER A 297 -6.17 6.82 0.09
CA SER A 297 -6.03 5.40 -0.21
C SER A 297 -4.84 5.12 -1.14
N PRO A 298 -4.26 3.91 -1.08
CA PRO A 298 -3.19 3.50 -1.98
C PRO A 298 -3.56 3.58 -3.47
N PRO A 299 -4.76 3.19 -3.91
CA PRO A 299 -5.14 3.33 -5.32
C PRO A 299 -5.22 4.77 -5.83
N GLU A 300 -5.59 5.75 -4.99
CA GLU A 300 -5.53 7.18 -5.34
C GLU A 300 -4.08 7.60 -5.62
N SER A 301 -3.14 7.20 -4.75
CA SER A 301 -1.70 7.41 -4.97
C SER A 301 -1.22 6.74 -6.27
N HIS A 302 -1.66 5.49 -6.53
CA HIS A 302 -1.33 4.77 -7.76
C HIS A 302 -1.84 5.51 -9.00
N LEU A 303 -3.09 5.95 -8.98
CA LEU A 303 -3.71 6.70 -10.08
C LEU A 303 -2.95 8.01 -10.33
N ARG A 304 -2.73 8.79 -9.28
CA ARG A 304 -2.01 10.07 -9.31
C ARG A 304 -0.62 9.92 -9.93
N VAL A 305 0.18 8.99 -9.40
CA VAL A 305 1.56 8.79 -9.87
C VAL A 305 1.60 8.32 -11.32
N ARG A 306 0.73 7.39 -11.70
CA ARG A 306 0.65 6.90 -13.10
C ARG A 306 0.24 8.00 -14.08
N LEU A 307 -0.68 8.90 -13.70
CA LEU A 307 -1.06 10.05 -14.53
C LEU A 307 0.12 11.01 -14.72
N VAL A 308 0.85 11.32 -13.64
CA VAL A 308 2.04 12.18 -13.70
C VAL A 308 3.15 11.55 -14.55
N LEU A 309 3.42 10.25 -14.36
CA LEU A 309 4.39 9.50 -15.18
C LEU A 309 3.94 9.41 -16.65
N GLY A 310 2.64 9.44 -16.91
CA GLY A 310 2.05 9.54 -18.25
C GLY A 310 2.21 10.93 -18.90
N GLY A 311 2.84 11.88 -18.20
CA GLY A 311 3.14 13.23 -18.72
C GLY A 311 2.01 14.23 -18.54
N LEU A 312 1.07 13.99 -17.62
CA LEU A 312 0.07 14.99 -17.23
C LEU A 312 0.64 15.91 -16.15
N PRO A 313 0.13 17.14 -16.01
CA PRO A 313 0.50 18.03 -14.92
C PRO A 313 0.13 17.40 -13.57
N ARG A 314 0.85 17.78 -12.52
CA ARG A 314 0.60 17.26 -11.17
C ARG A 314 -0.77 17.74 -10.68
N PRO A 315 -1.69 16.87 -10.29
CA PRO A 315 -2.95 17.25 -9.68
C PRO A 315 -2.76 17.68 -8.23
N VAL A 316 -3.69 18.47 -7.73
CA VAL A 316 -3.88 18.71 -6.31
C VAL A 316 -4.69 17.54 -5.74
N VAL A 317 -4.21 16.97 -4.63
CA VAL A 317 -4.87 15.85 -3.93
C VAL A 317 -5.90 16.40 -2.95
N GLN A 318 -7.11 15.83 -2.92
CA GLN A 318 -8.19 16.19 -1.98
C GLN A 318 -8.47 17.71 -1.93
N LEU A 319 -8.49 18.36 -3.11
CA LEU A 319 -8.72 19.80 -3.21
C LEU A 319 -10.07 20.19 -2.61
N PRO A 320 -10.15 21.14 -1.63
CA PRO A 320 -11.42 21.63 -1.16
C PRO A 320 -12.10 22.53 -2.22
N VAL A 321 -13.22 22.06 -2.78
CA VAL A 321 -14.06 22.80 -3.73
C VAL A 321 -15.26 23.38 -2.97
N TYR A 322 -15.26 24.69 -2.81
CA TYR A 322 -16.33 25.42 -2.12
C TYR A 322 -17.48 25.72 -3.10
N LEU A 323 -18.67 25.27 -2.77
CA LEU A 323 -19.86 25.48 -3.59
C LEU A 323 -20.68 26.68 -3.05
N ALA A 324 -21.48 27.29 -3.91
CA ALA A 324 -22.30 28.48 -3.57
C ALA A 324 -23.30 28.23 -2.43
N ASN A 325 -23.71 26.97 -2.21
CA ASN A 325 -24.61 26.56 -1.14
C ASN A 325 -23.89 26.25 0.19
N GLY A 326 -22.60 26.59 0.33
CA GLY A 326 -21.79 26.35 1.50
C GLY A 326 -21.26 24.92 1.66
N VAL A 327 -21.58 24.00 0.76
CA VAL A 327 -21.04 22.64 0.76
C VAL A 327 -19.61 22.67 0.25
N VAL A 328 -18.72 21.91 0.91
CA VAL A 328 -17.33 21.71 0.47
C VAL A 328 -17.17 20.27 0.02
N LEU A 329 -16.65 20.10 -1.18
CA LEU A 329 -16.38 18.78 -1.78
C LEU A 329 -14.87 18.60 -1.98
N HIS A 330 -14.40 17.38 -1.82
CA HIS A 330 -12.99 17.03 -1.97
C HIS A 330 -12.84 15.94 -3.04
N PRO A 331 -12.65 16.28 -4.32
CA PRO A 331 -12.29 15.28 -5.33
C PRO A 331 -10.89 14.72 -5.03
N ASP A 332 -10.68 13.44 -5.32
CA ASP A 332 -9.43 12.75 -5.02
C ASP A 332 -8.23 13.41 -5.70
N LEU A 333 -8.39 13.73 -6.99
CA LEU A 333 -7.40 14.42 -7.79
C LEU A 333 -8.07 15.60 -8.56
N ALA A 334 -7.47 16.77 -8.54
CA ALA A 334 -8.03 17.94 -9.21
C ALA A 334 -6.96 18.80 -9.90
N TRP A 335 -7.33 19.42 -11.00
CA TRP A 335 -6.58 20.47 -11.69
C TRP A 335 -7.45 21.74 -11.69
N PRO A 336 -7.31 22.60 -10.67
CA PRO A 336 -8.19 23.76 -10.48
C PRO A 336 -8.13 24.75 -11.63
N GLU A 337 -6.98 24.95 -12.27
CA GLU A 337 -6.82 25.85 -13.42
C GLU A 337 -7.68 25.43 -14.61
N PHE A 338 -7.93 24.12 -14.74
CA PHE A 338 -8.71 23.53 -15.84
C PHE A 338 -10.12 23.12 -15.39
N ARG A 339 -10.43 23.19 -14.09
CA ARG A 339 -11.67 22.63 -13.50
C ARG A 339 -11.93 21.19 -13.95
N VAL A 340 -10.89 20.36 -13.92
CA VAL A 340 -10.96 18.93 -14.17
C VAL A 340 -10.69 18.21 -12.85
N ALA A 341 -11.51 17.21 -12.54
CA ALA A 341 -11.38 16.37 -11.37
C ALA A 341 -11.43 14.90 -11.77
N VAL A 342 -10.76 14.05 -10.99
CA VAL A 342 -10.81 12.59 -11.12
C VAL A 342 -11.07 12.02 -9.76
N ASP A 343 -12.12 11.22 -9.63
CA ASP A 343 -12.46 10.45 -8.44
C ASP A 343 -12.15 8.97 -8.69
N TYR A 344 -11.52 8.32 -7.72
CA TYR A 344 -11.29 6.88 -7.74
C TYR A 344 -12.44 6.14 -7.07
N ASP A 345 -13.10 5.28 -7.81
CA ASP A 345 -14.16 4.40 -7.31
C ASP A 345 -13.59 3.00 -7.01
N GLY A 346 -13.25 2.78 -5.75
CA GLY A 346 -12.49 1.60 -5.31
C GLY A 346 -13.27 0.32 -5.24
N GLN A 347 -14.57 0.36 -5.01
CA GLN A 347 -15.38 -0.85 -4.86
C GLN A 347 -16.86 -0.61 -5.15
N TRP A 348 -17.48 -1.60 -5.79
CA TRP A 348 -18.93 -1.80 -5.83
C TRP A 348 -19.46 -1.89 -4.39
N ARG A 349 -19.83 -0.76 -3.83
CA ARG A 349 -20.63 -0.78 -2.61
C ARG A 349 -22.08 -0.99 -3.04
N SER A 350 -22.63 -2.14 -2.67
CA SER A 350 -24.01 -2.52 -2.90
C SER A 350 -25.02 -1.69 -2.08
N ASP A 351 -24.56 -0.62 -1.41
CA ASP A 351 -25.41 0.25 -0.62
C ASP A 351 -26.03 1.34 -1.51
N ALA A 352 -27.35 1.25 -1.69
CA ALA A 352 -28.12 2.20 -2.51
C ALA A 352 -28.00 3.64 -2.01
N ASP A 353 -27.87 3.85 -0.71
CA ASP A 353 -27.72 5.17 -0.10
C ASP A 353 -26.36 5.79 -0.41
N GLN A 354 -25.30 4.97 -0.45
CA GLN A 354 -23.98 5.43 -0.85
C GLN A 354 -23.96 5.85 -2.32
N LEU A 355 -24.55 5.04 -3.21
CA LEU A 355 -24.65 5.36 -4.63
C LEU A 355 -25.43 6.67 -4.87
N HIS A 356 -26.48 6.92 -4.07
CA HIS A 356 -27.23 8.16 -4.15
C HIS A 356 -26.39 9.37 -3.72
N ARG A 357 -25.62 9.24 -2.64
CA ARG A 357 -24.73 10.30 -2.17
C ARG A 357 -23.62 10.62 -3.20
N ASP A 358 -23.04 9.58 -3.80
CA ASP A 358 -21.97 9.74 -4.80
C ASP A 358 -22.49 10.44 -6.07
N ARG A 359 -23.68 10.07 -6.53
CA ARG A 359 -24.32 10.76 -7.66
C ARG A 359 -24.66 12.21 -7.36
N ARG A 360 -25.12 12.48 -6.12
CA ARG A 360 -25.40 13.87 -5.70
C ARG A 360 -24.11 14.70 -5.66
N ARG A 361 -23.03 14.13 -5.12
CA ARG A 361 -21.69 14.75 -5.10
C ARG A 361 -21.21 15.10 -6.51
N LEU A 362 -21.32 14.14 -7.43
CA LEU A 362 -20.98 14.35 -8.84
C LEU A 362 -21.80 15.50 -9.46
N ASN A 363 -23.12 15.50 -9.30
CA ASN A 363 -23.99 16.54 -9.86
C ASN A 363 -23.64 17.93 -9.32
N LEU A 364 -23.27 18.04 -8.07
CA LEU A 364 -22.83 19.29 -7.46
C LEU A 364 -21.52 19.81 -8.06
N LEU A 365 -20.52 18.94 -8.29
CA LEU A 365 -19.28 19.32 -8.95
C LEU A 365 -19.51 19.74 -10.40
N VAL A 366 -20.30 18.97 -11.15
CA VAL A 366 -20.66 19.30 -12.53
C VAL A 366 -21.42 20.65 -12.60
N GLY A 367 -22.38 20.86 -11.69
CA GLY A 367 -23.10 22.14 -11.58
C GLY A 367 -22.20 23.33 -11.25
N ALA A 368 -21.08 23.11 -10.57
CA ALA A 368 -20.05 24.11 -10.31
C ALA A 368 -19.05 24.29 -11.48
N GLY A 369 -19.32 23.65 -12.63
CA GLY A 369 -18.53 23.78 -13.85
C GLY A 369 -17.30 22.89 -13.94
N TRP A 370 -17.18 21.89 -13.03
CA TRP A 370 -16.11 20.90 -13.09
C TRP A 370 -16.43 19.80 -14.10
N LEU A 371 -15.41 19.33 -14.81
CA LEU A 371 -15.45 18.11 -15.58
C LEU A 371 -14.91 16.99 -14.69
N VAL A 372 -15.75 16.03 -14.36
CA VAL A 372 -15.40 14.95 -13.42
C VAL A 372 -15.32 13.61 -14.16
N LEU A 373 -14.22 12.90 -13.96
CA LEU A 373 -14.04 11.53 -14.47
C LEU A 373 -13.99 10.56 -13.30
N HIS A 374 -14.60 9.38 -13.49
CA HIS A 374 -14.53 8.29 -12.51
C HIS A 374 -13.61 7.17 -13.01
N VAL A 375 -12.71 6.73 -12.15
CA VAL A 375 -11.77 5.65 -12.43
C VAL A 375 -11.99 4.51 -11.47
N THR A 376 -12.51 3.39 -11.96
CA THR A 376 -12.69 2.17 -11.17
C THR A 376 -11.38 1.38 -11.03
N SER A 377 -11.33 0.48 -10.04
CA SER A 377 -10.19 -0.44 -9.86
C SER A 377 -9.86 -1.23 -11.13
N ARG A 378 -10.88 -1.74 -11.83
CA ARG A 378 -10.71 -2.46 -13.10
C ARG A 378 -9.99 -1.58 -14.14
N ARG A 379 -10.42 -0.33 -14.29
CA ARG A 379 -9.84 0.60 -15.26
C ARG A 379 -8.43 1.01 -14.89
N LEU A 380 -8.17 1.26 -13.60
CA LEU A 380 -6.83 1.58 -13.11
C LEU A 380 -5.83 0.47 -13.43
N HIS A 381 -6.19 -0.80 -13.27
CA HIS A 381 -5.27 -1.92 -13.45
C HIS A 381 -5.23 -2.48 -14.88
N GLY A 382 -6.37 -2.55 -15.56
CA GLY A 382 -6.50 -3.21 -16.87
C GLY A 382 -6.56 -2.27 -18.08
N GLU A 383 -7.03 -1.02 -17.89
CA GLU A 383 -7.36 -0.12 -18.99
C GLU A 383 -6.67 1.26 -18.83
N PHE A 384 -5.57 1.33 -18.09
CA PHE A 384 -4.93 2.62 -17.75
C PHE A 384 -4.56 3.50 -18.96
N PRO A 385 -4.11 2.95 -20.12
CA PRO A 385 -3.87 3.80 -21.30
C PRO A 385 -5.11 4.58 -21.76
N ALA A 386 -6.30 3.99 -21.65
CA ALA A 386 -7.57 4.66 -21.95
C ALA A 386 -7.86 5.75 -20.91
N VAL A 387 -7.71 5.44 -19.62
CA VAL A 387 -7.85 6.43 -18.53
C VAL A 387 -6.94 7.63 -18.76
N LEU A 388 -5.66 7.39 -19.06
CA LEU A 388 -4.68 8.44 -19.35
C LEU A 388 -5.11 9.30 -20.55
N GLY A 389 -5.62 8.67 -21.61
CA GLY A 389 -6.14 9.34 -22.79
C GLY A 389 -7.34 10.23 -22.49
N GLU A 390 -8.29 9.74 -21.71
CA GLU A 390 -9.49 10.47 -21.31
C GLU A 390 -9.16 11.70 -20.43
N VAL A 391 -8.30 11.52 -19.41
CA VAL A 391 -7.87 12.64 -18.55
C VAL A 391 -7.11 13.69 -19.38
N ARG A 392 -6.25 13.23 -20.30
CA ARG A 392 -5.54 14.14 -21.22
C ARG A 392 -6.51 14.93 -22.10
N ALA A 393 -7.51 14.27 -22.67
CA ALA A 393 -8.54 14.91 -23.49
C ALA A 393 -9.37 15.91 -22.69
N ALA A 394 -9.74 15.56 -21.45
CA ALA A 394 -10.44 16.46 -20.54
C ALA A 394 -9.63 17.72 -20.23
N LEU A 395 -8.36 17.58 -19.89
CA LEU A 395 -7.45 18.71 -19.64
C LEU A 395 -7.28 19.57 -20.90
N ALA A 396 -7.07 18.95 -22.06
CA ALA A 396 -6.92 19.64 -23.34
C ALA A 396 -8.17 20.42 -23.72
N SER A 397 -9.37 19.87 -23.51
CA SER A 397 -10.65 20.56 -23.77
C SER A 397 -10.83 21.80 -22.90
N ARG A 398 -10.12 21.87 -21.78
CA ARG A 398 -10.12 22.99 -20.83
C ARG A 398 -8.91 23.92 -20.99
N GLY A 399 -8.13 23.76 -22.08
CA GLY A 399 -7.04 24.67 -22.42
C GLY A 399 -5.64 24.22 -22.01
N TRP A 400 -5.47 23.04 -21.39
CA TRP A 400 -4.14 22.51 -21.16
C TRP A 400 -3.45 22.15 -22.47
N ARG A 401 -2.22 22.61 -22.62
CA ARG A 401 -1.33 22.28 -23.75
C ARG A 401 -0.03 21.70 -23.22
N ARG A 402 0.44 20.63 -23.84
CA ARG A 402 1.71 19.98 -23.50
C ARG A 402 2.88 20.76 -24.06
#